data_cd37b33a7480b5fc472c2112ecd5d815
#
_entry.id   cd37b33a7480b5fc472c2112ecd5d815
#
_cell.length_a   1.000
_cell.length_b   1.000
_cell.length_c   1.000
_cell.angle_alpha   90.00
_cell.angle_beta   90.00
_cell.angle_gamma   90.00
#
_symmetry.space_group_name_H-M   'P 1'
#
loop_
_entity.id
_entity.type
_entity.pdbx_description
1 polymer ?
#
loop_
_entity_poly.entity_id
_entity_poly.type
_entity_poly.pdbx_seq_one_letter_code
_entity_poly.pdbx_strand_id
1 'polypeptide(L)'
;MRSPVMPKQALPAKVFHWVSLVSLFLMMTSGLQIYNANPVFGGRSGLHMPPIFGLGGWLAGGRHWHFAMMWIFSLNLLWYGIYVLLTRRWQHRYASSKDVKALLVSQNVKRKNYAWHRVVYTLIIPILLLSIFTGVGMYKPAQFYWISDSLGGWDALRITHFMSVPSTLILGFLHSQLGRKVGGDRL
;
A
#
# COMPACT_ATOMS: atom_id res chain seq x y z
N MET A 1 -28.94 12.42 -19.28
CA MET A 1 -27.49 12.53 -18.98
C MET A 1 -26.86 11.16 -19.14
N ARG A 2 -25.99 10.97 -20.12
CA ARG A 2 -25.26 9.69 -20.32
C ARG A 2 -24.32 9.48 -19.13
N SER A 3 -24.40 8.31 -18.49
CA SER A 3 -23.43 7.90 -17.48
C SER A 3 -22.02 7.97 -18.09
N PRO A 4 -21.03 8.58 -17.42
CA PRO A 4 -19.66 8.59 -17.94
C PRO A 4 -19.18 7.13 -18.04
N VAL A 5 -19.02 6.65 -19.28
CA VAL A 5 -18.41 5.35 -19.56
C VAL A 5 -16.95 5.46 -19.09
N MET A 6 -16.62 4.77 -18.02
CA MET A 6 -15.23 4.70 -17.56
C MET A 6 -14.37 4.09 -18.66
N PRO A 7 -13.30 4.75 -19.10
CA PRO A 7 -12.41 4.20 -20.12
C PRO A 7 -11.82 2.88 -19.61
N LYS A 8 -11.71 1.88 -20.51
CA LYS A 8 -11.06 0.60 -20.21
C LYS A 8 -9.70 0.84 -19.57
N GLN A 9 -9.42 0.08 -18.51
CA GLN A 9 -8.15 0.20 -17.81
C GLN A 9 -6.99 -0.10 -18.77
N ALA A 10 -6.04 0.81 -18.86
CA ALA A 10 -4.87 0.65 -19.72
C ALA A 10 -4.01 -0.53 -19.27
N LEU A 11 -3.40 -1.24 -20.22
CA LEU A 11 -2.51 -2.37 -19.91
C LEU A 11 -1.46 -2.07 -18.84
N PRO A 12 -0.74 -0.92 -18.86
CA PRO A 12 0.19 -0.58 -17.78
C PRO A 12 -0.43 -0.56 -16.39
N ALA A 13 -1.67 -0.08 -16.27
CA ALA A 13 -2.35 -0.07 -14.98
C ALA A 13 -2.73 -1.48 -14.50
N LYS A 14 -3.10 -2.39 -15.42
CA LYS A 14 -3.38 -3.79 -15.07
C LYS A 14 -2.12 -4.50 -14.60
N VAL A 15 -1.02 -4.38 -15.34
CA VAL A 15 0.29 -4.95 -14.97
C VAL A 15 0.71 -4.45 -13.59
N PHE A 16 0.64 -3.13 -13.37
CA PHE A 16 0.95 -2.53 -12.08
C PHE A 16 0.14 -3.16 -10.94
N HIS A 17 -1.18 -3.31 -11.10
CA HIS A 17 -2.04 -3.86 -10.05
C HIS A 17 -1.70 -5.32 -9.74
N TRP A 18 -1.48 -6.17 -10.74
CA TRP A 18 -1.16 -7.57 -10.52
C TRP A 18 0.21 -7.76 -9.88
N VAL A 19 1.23 -7.05 -10.38
CA VAL A 19 2.57 -7.11 -9.76
C VAL A 19 2.54 -6.57 -8.33
N SER A 20 1.82 -5.48 -8.07
CA SER A 20 1.66 -4.94 -6.72
C SER A 20 0.93 -5.92 -5.80
N LEU A 21 -0.16 -6.55 -6.26
CA LEU A 21 -0.93 -7.49 -5.44
C LEU A 21 -0.08 -8.69 -5.03
N VAL A 22 0.61 -9.31 -5.99
CA VAL A 22 1.47 -10.48 -5.72
C VAL A 22 2.64 -10.11 -4.81
N SER A 23 3.37 -9.03 -5.14
CA SER A 23 4.53 -8.62 -4.34
C SER A 23 4.15 -8.17 -2.93
N LEU A 24 3.04 -7.44 -2.74
CA LEU A 24 2.53 -7.08 -1.42
C LEU A 24 2.13 -8.31 -0.61
N PHE A 25 1.43 -9.27 -1.21
CA PHE A 25 1.07 -10.52 -0.53
C PHE A 25 2.30 -11.27 -0.04
N LEU A 26 3.31 -11.44 -0.89
CA LEU A 26 4.56 -12.12 -0.52
C LEU A 26 5.36 -11.33 0.51
N MET A 27 5.38 -9.99 0.45
CA MET A 27 6.00 -9.15 1.48
C MET A 27 5.27 -9.22 2.81
N MET A 28 3.95 -9.21 2.82
CA MET A 28 3.17 -9.32 4.06
C MET A 28 3.44 -10.65 4.76
N THR A 29 3.34 -11.76 4.05
CA THR A 29 3.56 -13.11 4.62
C THR A 29 5.00 -13.32 5.06
N SER A 30 5.98 -12.87 4.28
CA SER A 30 7.40 -12.91 4.71
C SER A 30 7.70 -11.92 5.84
N GLY A 31 7.03 -10.77 5.87
CA GLY A 31 7.10 -9.79 6.96
C GLY A 31 6.56 -10.36 8.27
N LEU A 32 5.47 -11.12 8.25
CA LEU A 32 4.96 -11.82 9.44
C LEU A 32 5.94 -12.88 9.95
N GLN A 33 6.68 -13.54 9.06
CA GLN A 33 7.75 -14.46 9.45
C GLN A 33 8.90 -13.72 10.16
N ILE A 34 9.28 -12.53 9.67
CA ILE A 34 10.28 -11.68 10.32
C ILE A 34 9.77 -11.15 11.65
N TYR A 35 8.51 -10.71 11.71
CA TYR A 35 7.83 -10.26 12.91
C TYR A 35 7.87 -11.31 14.02
N ASN A 36 7.59 -12.57 13.72
CA ASN A 36 7.59 -13.67 14.69
C ASN A 36 8.96 -13.94 15.32
N ALA A 37 10.06 -13.56 14.66
CA ALA A 37 11.39 -13.69 15.26
C ALA A 37 11.64 -12.67 16.39
N ASN A 38 11.01 -11.50 16.30
CA ASN A 38 11.04 -10.47 17.34
C ASN A 38 9.80 -9.57 17.22
N PRO A 39 8.67 -9.94 17.84
CA PRO A 39 7.44 -9.19 17.79
C PRO A 39 7.60 -7.72 18.18
N VAL A 40 6.94 -6.85 17.41
CA VAL A 40 7.00 -5.40 17.64
C VAL A 40 6.33 -5.03 18.95
N PHE A 41 5.29 -5.76 19.35
CA PHE A 41 4.57 -5.56 20.60
C PHE A 41 4.88 -6.70 21.57
N GLY A 42 5.49 -6.37 22.71
CA GLY A 42 5.81 -7.33 23.77
C GLY A 42 7.10 -8.12 23.58
N GLY A 43 7.91 -7.82 22.55
CA GLY A 43 9.18 -8.49 22.30
C GLY A 43 9.03 -10.00 22.15
N ARG A 44 9.98 -10.80 22.66
CA ARG A 44 9.97 -12.26 22.53
C ARG A 44 8.78 -12.96 23.22
N SER A 45 8.20 -12.31 24.22
CA SER A 45 6.99 -12.79 24.92
C SER A 45 5.70 -12.23 24.32
N GLY A 46 5.80 -11.45 23.25
CA GLY A 46 4.68 -10.78 22.61
C GLY A 46 3.80 -11.70 21.79
N LEU A 47 2.80 -11.10 21.16
CA LEU A 47 1.85 -11.81 20.30
C LEU A 47 2.56 -12.32 19.04
N HIS A 48 2.58 -13.63 18.86
CA HIS A 48 3.07 -14.27 17.63
C HIS A 48 1.92 -14.56 16.68
N MET A 49 2.17 -14.36 15.39
CA MET A 49 1.22 -14.73 14.35
C MET A 49 1.30 -16.23 14.07
N PRO A 50 0.15 -16.90 13.75
CA PRO A 50 0.16 -18.31 13.39
C PRO A 50 1.17 -18.61 12.28
N PRO A 51 1.99 -19.68 12.40
CA PRO A 51 3.05 -19.98 11.44
C PRO A 51 2.56 -20.15 9.98
N ILE A 52 1.29 -20.54 9.80
CA ILE A 52 0.67 -20.70 8.48
C ILE A 52 0.67 -19.40 7.66
N PHE A 53 0.75 -18.24 8.31
CA PHE A 53 0.83 -16.94 7.63
C PHE A 53 2.25 -16.48 7.34
N GLY A 54 3.27 -17.22 7.83
CA GLY A 54 4.68 -16.90 7.64
C GLY A 54 5.28 -17.53 6.40
N LEU A 55 5.83 -16.73 5.49
CA LEU A 55 6.55 -17.21 4.32
C LEU A 55 8.06 -17.25 4.61
N GLY A 56 8.73 -18.36 4.27
CA GLY A 56 10.17 -18.53 4.38
C GLY A 56 10.60 -19.48 5.49
N GLY A 57 9.68 -19.97 6.34
CA GLY A 57 9.90 -20.99 7.37
C GLY A 57 10.72 -20.55 8.59
N TRP A 58 11.65 -19.61 8.43
CA TRP A 58 12.55 -19.07 9.47
C TRP A 58 12.97 -17.62 9.14
N LEU A 59 13.68 -16.97 10.07
CA LEU A 59 14.00 -15.54 9.95
C LEU A 59 14.76 -15.17 8.67
N ALA A 60 15.79 -15.92 8.31
CA ALA A 60 16.57 -15.62 7.11
C ALA A 60 15.78 -15.88 5.83
N GLY A 61 14.98 -16.96 5.79
CA GLY A 61 14.08 -17.24 4.70
C GLY A 61 13.02 -16.13 4.52
N GLY A 62 12.42 -15.67 5.64
CA GLY A 62 11.52 -14.53 5.62
C GLY A 62 12.18 -13.26 5.07
N ARG A 63 13.39 -12.93 5.53
CA ARG A 63 14.17 -11.79 5.00
C ARG A 63 14.46 -11.91 3.52
N HIS A 64 14.82 -13.09 3.05
CA HIS A 64 15.12 -13.33 1.64
C HIS A 64 13.93 -12.99 0.73
N TRP A 65 12.77 -13.55 1.05
CA TRP A 65 11.54 -13.26 0.33
C TRP A 65 11.13 -11.79 0.44
N HIS A 66 11.19 -11.23 1.63
CA HIS A 66 10.79 -9.84 1.87
C HIS A 66 11.62 -8.86 1.05
N PHE A 67 12.95 -9.02 1.05
CA PHE A 67 13.86 -8.12 0.34
C PHE A 67 13.77 -8.30 -1.18
N ALA A 68 13.59 -9.54 -1.68
CA ALA A 68 13.36 -9.76 -3.11
C ALA A 68 12.09 -9.05 -3.59
N MET A 69 11.00 -9.22 -2.86
CA MET A 69 9.71 -8.61 -3.22
C MET A 69 9.69 -7.10 -2.99
N MET A 70 10.43 -6.58 -2.02
CA MET A 70 10.61 -5.15 -1.80
C MET A 70 11.16 -4.44 -3.05
N TRP A 71 12.17 -5.01 -3.70
CA TRP A 71 12.72 -4.45 -4.93
C TRP A 71 11.72 -4.50 -6.09
N ILE A 72 11.05 -5.64 -6.27
CA ILE A 72 10.02 -5.79 -7.32
C ILE A 72 8.90 -4.76 -7.10
N PHE A 73 8.40 -4.65 -5.89
CA PHE A 73 7.33 -3.72 -5.54
C PHE A 73 7.75 -2.25 -5.74
N SER A 74 8.93 -1.87 -5.23
CA SER A 74 9.41 -0.49 -5.32
C SER A 74 9.66 -0.06 -6.76
N LEU A 75 10.28 -0.93 -7.59
CA LEU A 75 10.49 -0.67 -9.00
C LEU A 75 9.17 -0.60 -9.78
N ASN A 76 8.22 -1.47 -9.47
CA ASN A 76 6.88 -1.43 -10.07
C ASN A 76 6.13 -0.13 -9.72
N LEU A 77 6.21 0.31 -8.46
CA LEU A 77 5.61 1.57 -8.01
C LEU A 77 6.27 2.79 -8.70
N LEU A 78 7.60 2.80 -8.79
CA LEU A 78 8.36 3.84 -9.47
C LEU A 78 7.98 3.91 -10.96
N TRP A 79 8.00 2.77 -11.65
CA TRP A 79 7.63 2.68 -13.06
C TRP A 79 6.21 3.20 -13.31
N TYR A 80 5.26 2.79 -12.47
CA TYR A 80 3.88 3.22 -12.61
C TYR A 80 3.71 4.71 -12.25
N GLY A 81 4.44 5.20 -11.26
CA GLY A 81 4.48 6.62 -10.90
C GLY A 81 4.94 7.49 -12.09
N ILE A 82 6.05 7.10 -12.74
CA ILE A 82 6.54 7.75 -13.95
C ILE A 82 5.48 7.71 -15.06
N TYR A 83 4.87 6.56 -15.31
CA TYR A 83 3.80 6.42 -16.30
C TYR A 83 2.62 7.37 -16.02
N VAL A 84 2.17 7.47 -14.77
CA VAL A 84 1.06 8.35 -14.37
C VAL A 84 1.42 9.83 -14.54
N LEU A 85 2.66 10.21 -14.25
CA LEU A 85 3.16 11.57 -14.43
C LEU A 85 3.27 11.95 -15.90
N LEU A 86 3.94 11.13 -16.72
CA LEU A 86 4.12 11.38 -18.16
C LEU A 86 2.80 11.44 -18.92
N THR A 87 1.85 10.59 -18.57
CA THR A 87 0.53 10.56 -19.21
C THR A 87 -0.48 11.55 -18.62
N ARG A 88 -0.07 12.36 -17.64
CA ARG A 88 -0.91 13.32 -16.90
C ARG A 88 -2.17 12.71 -16.28
N ARG A 89 -2.20 11.39 -16.08
CA ARG A 89 -3.34 10.68 -15.49
C ARG A 89 -3.58 11.04 -14.04
N TRP A 90 -2.59 11.57 -13.34
CA TRP A 90 -2.68 12.06 -11.97
C TRP A 90 -3.82 13.09 -11.81
N GLN A 91 -4.08 13.94 -12.81
CA GLN A 91 -5.13 14.98 -12.76
C GLN A 91 -6.54 14.41 -12.57
N HIS A 92 -6.77 13.19 -13.07
CA HIS A 92 -8.08 12.54 -12.99
C HIS A 92 -8.18 11.46 -11.90
N ARG A 93 -7.05 11.06 -11.31
CA ARG A 93 -7.01 9.96 -10.34
C ARG A 93 -6.97 10.44 -8.89
N TYR A 94 -6.27 11.52 -8.61
CA TYR A 94 -6.19 12.06 -7.25
C TYR A 94 -7.44 12.81 -6.85
N ALA A 95 -7.72 12.78 -5.54
CA ALA A 95 -8.80 13.58 -4.97
C ALA A 95 -8.55 15.07 -5.17
N SER A 96 -9.62 15.80 -5.41
CA SER A 96 -9.62 17.25 -5.58
C SER A 96 -10.57 17.91 -4.55
N SER A 97 -10.47 19.22 -4.40
CA SER A 97 -11.42 19.98 -3.57
C SER A 97 -12.88 19.75 -3.96
N LYS A 98 -13.15 19.48 -5.26
CA LYS A 98 -14.50 19.14 -5.75
C LYS A 98 -15.00 17.80 -5.21
N ASP A 99 -14.09 16.84 -4.96
CA ASP A 99 -14.46 15.55 -4.40
C ASP A 99 -14.75 15.68 -2.90
N VAL A 100 -13.94 16.44 -2.17
CA VAL A 100 -14.20 16.75 -0.75
C VAL A 100 -15.56 17.46 -0.59
N LYS A 101 -15.83 18.48 -1.42
CA LYS A 101 -17.13 19.15 -1.44
C LYS A 101 -18.27 18.18 -1.77
N ALA A 102 -18.07 17.25 -2.70
CA ALA A 102 -19.08 16.26 -3.06
C ALA A 102 -19.39 15.30 -1.91
N LEU A 103 -18.41 14.94 -1.07
CA LEU A 103 -18.63 14.11 0.11
C LEU A 103 -19.51 14.81 1.16
N LEU A 104 -19.33 16.12 1.32
CA LEU A 104 -20.04 16.92 2.34
C LEU A 104 -21.46 17.30 1.90
N VAL A 105 -21.65 17.70 0.63
CA VAL A 105 -22.89 18.38 0.19
C VAL A 105 -23.74 17.55 -0.77
N SER A 106 -23.16 16.60 -1.53
CA SER A 106 -23.91 15.88 -2.55
C SER A 106 -24.90 14.89 -1.96
N GLN A 107 -26.13 14.87 -2.45
CA GLN A 107 -27.13 13.83 -2.15
C GLN A 107 -27.01 12.62 -3.10
N ASN A 108 -26.24 12.74 -4.17
CA ASN A 108 -26.09 11.67 -5.17
C ASN A 108 -25.08 10.61 -4.68
N VAL A 109 -25.57 9.41 -4.37
CA VAL A 109 -24.79 8.30 -3.85
C VAL A 109 -23.66 7.88 -4.81
N LYS A 110 -23.92 7.83 -6.14
CA LYS A 110 -22.90 7.48 -7.14
C LYS A 110 -21.75 8.50 -7.12
N ARG A 111 -22.06 9.79 -7.00
CA ARG A 111 -21.05 10.84 -6.91
C ARG A 111 -20.24 10.76 -5.62
N LYS A 112 -20.88 10.45 -4.48
CA LYS A 112 -20.18 10.21 -3.20
C LYS A 112 -19.23 9.00 -3.30
N ASN A 113 -19.70 7.88 -3.84
CA ASN A 113 -18.87 6.69 -4.01
C ASN A 113 -17.64 6.97 -4.91
N TYR A 114 -17.82 7.72 -5.99
CA TYR A 114 -16.72 8.14 -6.86
C TYR A 114 -15.72 9.03 -6.11
N ALA A 115 -16.20 10.01 -5.34
CA ALA A 115 -15.35 10.89 -4.55
C ALA A 115 -14.58 10.10 -3.47
N TRP A 116 -15.25 9.19 -2.74
CA TRP A 116 -14.60 8.29 -1.78
C TRP A 116 -13.53 7.42 -2.42
N HIS A 117 -13.81 6.84 -3.59
CA HIS A 117 -12.82 6.02 -4.32
C HIS A 117 -11.54 6.82 -4.63
N ARG A 118 -11.67 8.10 -5.04
CA ARG A 118 -10.53 8.97 -5.31
C ARG A 118 -9.77 9.36 -4.04
N VAL A 119 -10.48 9.63 -2.94
CA VAL A 119 -9.87 9.94 -1.64
C VAL A 119 -9.07 8.73 -1.15
N VAL A 120 -9.68 7.54 -1.13
CA VAL A 120 -9.00 6.30 -0.71
C VAL A 120 -7.78 6.02 -1.59
N TYR A 121 -7.92 6.16 -2.92
CA TYR A 121 -6.78 6.03 -3.84
C TYR A 121 -5.64 7.00 -3.51
N THR A 122 -5.98 8.25 -3.18
CA THR A 122 -4.99 9.27 -2.82
C THR A 122 -4.29 8.93 -1.50
N LEU A 123 -5.02 8.36 -0.52
CA LEU A 123 -4.45 7.97 0.77
C LEU A 123 -3.57 6.72 0.71
N ILE A 124 -3.81 5.80 -0.24
CA ILE A 124 -2.96 4.62 -0.41
C ILE A 124 -1.51 5.02 -0.71
N ILE A 125 -1.31 6.05 -1.54
CA ILE A 125 0.04 6.43 -2.02
C ILE A 125 0.98 6.83 -0.88
N PRO A 126 0.64 7.78 0.01
CA PRO A 126 1.53 8.13 1.12
C PRO A 126 1.77 6.96 2.08
N ILE A 127 0.81 6.05 2.27
CA ILE A 127 1.01 4.85 3.09
C ILE A 127 2.02 3.91 2.44
N LEU A 128 1.94 3.67 1.12
CA LEU A 128 2.92 2.86 0.41
C LEU A 128 4.31 3.51 0.40
N LEU A 129 4.40 4.82 0.21
CA LEU A 129 5.66 5.55 0.28
C LEU A 129 6.26 5.49 1.70
N LEU A 130 5.43 5.63 2.74
CA LEU A 130 5.86 5.46 4.13
C LEU A 130 6.37 4.05 4.39
N SER A 131 5.71 3.01 3.86
CA SER A 131 6.18 1.62 3.95
C SER A 131 7.55 1.44 3.31
N ILE A 132 7.77 2.01 2.13
CA ILE A 132 9.08 1.93 1.44
C ILE A 132 10.13 2.70 2.24
N PHE A 133 9.82 3.91 2.68
CA PHE A 133 10.73 4.77 3.43
C PHE A 133 11.20 4.11 4.73
N THR A 134 10.26 3.61 5.53
CA THR A 134 10.56 2.90 6.77
C THR A 134 11.27 1.56 6.50
N GLY A 135 10.87 0.85 5.45
CA GLY A 135 11.52 -0.39 5.01
C GLY A 135 12.99 -0.20 4.63
N VAL A 136 13.32 0.89 3.93
CA VAL A 136 14.72 1.26 3.59
C VAL A 136 15.53 1.53 4.86
N GLY A 137 14.97 2.25 5.84
CA GLY A 137 15.60 2.48 7.14
C GLY A 137 15.91 1.18 7.90
N MET A 138 15.01 0.17 7.79
CA MET A 138 15.23 -1.15 8.39
C MET A 138 16.18 -2.04 7.59
N TYR A 139 16.22 -1.90 6.25
CA TYR A 139 17.05 -2.70 5.37
C TYR A 139 18.54 -2.35 5.48
N LYS A 140 18.86 -1.07 5.60
CA LYS A 140 20.23 -0.55 5.68
C LYS A 140 20.35 0.46 6.85
N PRO A 141 20.23 0.00 8.12
CA PRO A 141 20.11 0.89 9.26
C PRO A 141 21.33 1.78 9.48
N ALA A 142 22.54 1.31 9.14
CA ALA A 142 23.75 2.13 9.27
C ALA A 142 23.81 3.28 8.28
N GLN A 143 23.35 3.08 7.05
CA GLN A 143 23.34 4.10 6.00
C GLN A 143 22.16 5.08 6.13
N PHE A 144 21.04 4.61 6.65
CA PHE A 144 19.80 5.37 6.75
C PHE A 144 19.34 5.56 8.21
N TYR A 145 20.32 5.68 9.16
CA TYR A 145 20.03 5.85 10.58
C TYR A 145 19.12 7.05 10.88
N TRP A 146 19.25 8.11 10.09
CA TRP A 146 18.45 9.32 10.22
C TRP A 146 16.94 9.08 10.05
N ILE A 147 16.52 8.02 9.33
CA ILE A 147 15.10 7.64 9.23
C ILE A 147 14.60 7.16 10.59
N SER A 148 15.37 6.30 11.24
CA SER A 148 15.06 5.83 12.60
C SER A 148 15.02 6.98 13.59
N ASP A 149 16.03 7.83 13.55
CA ASP A 149 16.16 8.99 14.43
C ASP A 149 15.00 9.97 14.29
N SER A 150 14.60 10.28 13.03
CA SER A 150 13.48 11.20 12.74
C SER A 150 12.12 10.69 13.24
N LEU A 151 11.96 9.39 13.41
CA LEU A 151 10.74 8.76 13.90
C LEU A 151 10.72 8.51 15.41
N GLY A 152 11.82 8.82 16.11
CA GLY A 152 11.94 8.60 17.55
C GLY A 152 12.62 7.29 17.94
N GLY A 153 13.44 6.73 17.03
CA GLY A 153 14.28 5.57 17.29
C GLY A 153 13.83 4.29 16.58
N TRP A 154 14.61 3.24 16.81
CA TRP A 154 14.45 1.94 16.12
C TRP A 154 13.09 1.29 16.34
N ASP A 155 12.55 1.34 17.55
CA ASP A 155 11.26 0.71 17.86
C ASP A 155 10.10 1.47 17.21
N ALA A 156 10.16 2.80 17.20
CA ALA A 156 9.19 3.63 16.52
C ALA A 156 9.20 3.38 14.99
N LEU A 157 10.39 3.23 14.40
CA LEU A 157 10.55 2.85 12.99
C LEU A 157 9.89 1.49 12.70
N ARG A 158 10.12 0.48 13.53
CA ARG A 158 9.52 -0.87 13.39
C ARG A 158 8.00 -0.85 13.52
N ILE A 159 7.49 -0.12 14.53
CA ILE A 159 6.04 0.06 14.75
C ILE A 159 5.41 0.72 13.52
N THR A 160 5.99 1.81 13.05
CA THR A 160 5.48 2.56 11.89
C THR A 160 5.45 1.68 10.64
N HIS A 161 6.52 0.93 10.38
CA HIS A 161 6.57 -0.01 9.24
C HIS A 161 5.50 -1.10 9.38
N PHE A 162 5.39 -1.73 10.55
CA PHE A 162 4.39 -2.76 10.80
C PHE A 162 2.96 -2.22 10.64
N MET A 163 2.66 -1.04 11.19
CA MET A 163 1.33 -0.43 11.11
C MET A 163 0.93 0.00 9.70
N SER A 164 1.89 0.17 8.79
CA SER A 164 1.60 0.41 7.38
C SER A 164 0.93 -0.79 6.70
N VAL A 165 1.13 -2.02 7.21
CA VAL A 165 0.50 -3.25 6.67
C VAL A 165 -1.01 -3.26 6.85
N PRO A 166 -1.58 -3.19 8.08
CA PRO A 166 -3.02 -3.13 8.27
C PRO A 166 -3.64 -1.91 7.58
N SER A 167 -2.95 -0.76 7.58
CA SER A 167 -3.41 0.44 6.87
C SER A 167 -3.54 0.19 5.37
N THR A 168 -2.55 -0.45 4.74
CA THR A 168 -2.58 -0.82 3.31
C THR A 168 -3.71 -1.82 3.02
N LEU A 169 -3.92 -2.81 3.89
CA LEU A 169 -5.00 -3.79 3.72
C LEU A 169 -6.38 -3.13 3.80
N ILE A 170 -6.62 -2.29 4.79
CA ILE A 170 -7.89 -1.57 4.95
C ILE A 170 -8.16 -0.67 3.74
N LEU A 171 -7.18 0.15 3.36
CA LEU A 171 -7.34 1.06 2.23
C LEU A 171 -7.47 0.31 0.90
N GLY A 172 -6.72 -0.78 0.70
CA GLY A 172 -6.81 -1.65 -0.47
C GLY A 172 -8.19 -2.31 -0.59
N PHE A 173 -8.73 -2.81 0.52
CA PHE A 173 -10.08 -3.35 0.58
C PHE A 173 -11.14 -2.29 0.25
N LEU A 174 -11.07 -1.11 0.87
CA LEU A 174 -11.98 -0.01 0.59
C LEU A 174 -11.88 0.44 -0.88
N HIS A 175 -10.67 0.54 -1.43
CA HIS A 175 -10.44 0.86 -2.83
C HIS A 175 -11.13 -0.14 -3.76
N SER A 176 -10.98 -1.43 -3.50
CA SER A 176 -11.62 -2.49 -4.28
C SER A 176 -13.13 -2.43 -4.20
N GLN A 177 -13.71 -2.28 -3.00
CA GLN A 177 -15.16 -2.19 -2.80
C GLN A 177 -15.77 -0.97 -3.49
N LEU A 178 -15.13 0.19 -3.34
CA LEU A 178 -15.58 1.44 -3.97
C LEU A 178 -15.43 1.38 -5.49
N GLY A 179 -14.37 0.75 -6.00
CA GLY A 179 -14.16 0.53 -7.42
C GLY A 179 -15.30 -0.26 -8.05
N ARG A 180 -15.76 -1.33 -7.39
CA ARG A 180 -16.95 -2.11 -7.84
C ARG A 180 -18.22 -1.26 -7.87
N LYS A 181 -18.48 -0.46 -6.81
CA LYS A 181 -19.68 0.43 -6.74
C LYS A 181 -19.70 1.54 -7.79
N VAL A 182 -18.54 1.94 -8.29
CA VAL A 182 -18.41 3.00 -9.32
C VAL A 182 -18.51 2.43 -10.75
N GLY A 183 -18.65 1.12 -10.90
CA GLY A 183 -18.75 0.45 -12.20
C GLY A 183 -17.43 -0.13 -12.69
N GLY A 184 -16.54 -0.43 -11.76
CA GLY A 184 -15.25 -1.08 -12.03
C GLY A 184 -15.31 -2.60 -12.20
N ASP A 185 -16.45 -3.17 -12.60
CA ASP A 185 -16.63 -4.63 -12.79
C ASP A 185 -15.80 -5.23 -13.92
N ARG A 186 -14.71 -4.58 -14.32
CA ARG A 186 -13.82 -5.03 -15.41
C ARG A 186 -12.37 -4.96 -14.95
N LEU A 187 -12.02 -5.84 -14.01
CA LEU A 187 -10.63 -6.28 -13.85
C LEU A 187 -10.23 -7.16 -15.03
#